data_f6dc34eb14db3a3cd8ac5acb109bc318
#
_entry.id   f6dc34eb14db3a3cd8ac5acb109bc318
#
_cell.length_a   1.000
_cell.length_b   1.000
_cell.length_c   1.000
_cell.angle_alpha   90.00
_cell.angle_beta   90.00
_cell.angle_gamma   90.00
#
_symmetry.space_group_name_H-M   'P 1'
#
loop_
_entity.id
_entity.type
_entity.pdbx_description
1 polymer ?
#
loop_
_entity_poly.entity_id
_entity_poly.type
_entity_poly.pdbx_seq_one_letter_code
_entity_poly.pdbx_strand_id
1 'polypeptide(L)'
;MTTLRPFRMDDLFKFNNINLDVLTETYNMPFYLQYISQWPEAFTVAEAPDGSLMGYMLGKAEGMGKLWHGHVSAVTVAPTYRRLGLARTLMEDLDKLSTDVYNAHFVDLFVRASNGLAIGMYESFGYVKYRRVLGYYSGDDVEDAWDMRKALPWINSPGFVLP
;
A
#
# COMPACT_ATOMS: atom_id res chain seq x y z
N MET A 1 -18.97 -12.54 -1.36
CA MET A 1 -18.99 -11.08 -1.15
C MET A 1 -17.81 -10.69 -0.28
N THR A 2 -17.06 -9.68 -0.64
CA THR A 2 -15.89 -9.19 0.13
C THR A 2 -16.30 -7.95 0.91
N THR A 3 -15.94 -7.87 2.17
CA THR A 3 -16.15 -6.69 3.00
C THR A 3 -14.81 -6.00 3.25
N LEU A 4 -14.71 -4.71 2.91
CA LEU A 4 -13.60 -3.86 3.36
C LEU A 4 -13.97 -3.23 4.69
N ARG A 5 -13.08 -3.32 5.65
CA ARG A 5 -13.25 -2.70 6.97
C ARG A 5 -11.92 -2.24 7.55
N PRO A 6 -11.93 -1.33 8.53
CA PRO A 6 -10.72 -0.99 9.26
C PRO A 6 -10.07 -2.24 9.88
N PHE A 7 -8.74 -2.28 9.82
CA PHE A 7 -7.96 -3.31 10.51
C PHE A 7 -8.08 -3.13 12.02
N ARG A 8 -8.24 -4.23 12.74
CA ARG A 8 -8.37 -4.26 14.19
C ARG A 8 -7.16 -4.94 14.81
N MET A 9 -6.89 -4.63 16.08
CA MET A 9 -5.79 -5.25 16.82
C MET A 9 -5.86 -6.77 16.81
N ASP A 10 -7.06 -7.36 16.90
CA ASP A 10 -7.28 -8.81 16.88
C ASP A 10 -6.91 -9.45 15.53
N ASP A 11 -6.91 -8.69 14.44
CA ASP A 11 -6.54 -9.20 13.13
C ASP A 11 -5.06 -9.56 13.05
N LEU A 12 -4.22 -8.98 13.93
CA LEU A 12 -2.81 -9.35 14.05
C LEU A 12 -2.59 -10.83 14.40
N PHE A 13 -3.59 -11.49 14.97
CA PHE A 13 -3.56 -12.93 15.26
C PHE A 13 -4.09 -13.79 14.11
N LYS A 14 -4.67 -13.17 13.07
CA LYS A 14 -5.40 -13.87 11.99
C LYS A 14 -4.78 -13.68 10.60
N PHE A 15 -3.81 -12.78 10.45
CA PHE A 15 -3.34 -12.39 9.10
C PHE A 15 -2.10 -13.16 8.61
N ASN A 16 -1.64 -14.16 9.34
CA ASN A 16 -0.46 -14.94 8.96
C ASN A 16 -0.62 -15.64 7.61
N ASN A 17 -1.82 -16.09 7.28
CA ASN A 17 -2.10 -16.73 5.99
C ASN A 17 -1.93 -15.77 4.80
N ILE A 18 -2.03 -14.47 5.02
CA ILE A 18 -1.83 -13.44 4.00
C ILE A 18 -0.34 -13.27 3.69
N ASN A 19 0.51 -13.41 4.70
CA ASN A 19 1.94 -13.14 4.64
C ASN A 19 2.79 -14.36 4.21
N LEU A 20 2.20 -15.32 3.50
CA LEU A 20 2.87 -16.56 3.08
C LEU A 20 3.75 -16.40 1.83
N ASP A 21 3.67 -15.28 1.14
CA ASP A 21 4.50 -15.00 -0.02
C ASP A 21 5.89 -14.53 0.40
N VAL A 22 6.93 -15.10 -0.19
CA VAL A 22 8.33 -14.73 0.09
C VAL A 22 8.68 -13.28 -0.27
N LEU A 23 7.90 -12.67 -1.17
CA LEU A 23 8.07 -11.26 -1.56
C LEU A 23 7.25 -10.30 -0.69
N THR A 24 6.45 -10.81 0.24
CA THR A 24 5.69 -9.99 1.18
C THR A 24 6.61 -9.50 2.29
N GLU A 25 6.75 -8.19 2.40
CA GLU A 25 7.47 -7.57 3.52
C GLU A 25 6.60 -7.67 4.78
N THR A 26 7.20 -8.18 5.85
CA THR A 26 6.58 -8.27 7.17
C THR A 26 7.35 -7.42 8.17
N TYR A 27 6.65 -6.94 9.17
CA TYR A 27 7.18 -6.01 10.16
C TYR A 27 6.99 -6.54 11.57
N ASN A 28 7.65 -5.93 12.54
CA ASN A 28 7.46 -6.27 13.95
C ASN A 28 6.14 -5.70 14.50
N MET A 29 5.71 -6.22 15.63
CA MET A 29 4.45 -5.81 16.27
C MET A 29 4.39 -4.30 16.57
N PRO A 30 5.44 -3.64 17.12
CA PRO A 30 5.42 -2.19 17.34
C PRO A 30 5.13 -1.38 16.08
N PHE A 31 5.61 -1.81 14.91
CA PHE A 31 5.36 -1.15 13.64
C PHE A 31 3.86 -1.16 13.28
N TYR A 32 3.20 -2.32 13.36
CA TYR A 32 1.76 -2.42 13.09
C TYR A 32 0.93 -1.61 14.09
N LEU A 33 1.29 -1.65 15.37
CA LEU A 33 0.60 -0.89 16.43
C LEU A 33 0.72 0.62 16.21
N GLN A 34 1.88 1.11 15.74
CA GLN A 34 2.06 2.51 15.39
C GLN A 34 1.09 2.94 14.29
N TYR A 35 0.93 2.12 13.23
CA TYR A 35 -0.01 2.42 12.14
C TYR A 35 -1.47 2.40 12.59
N ILE A 36 -1.85 1.43 13.41
CA ILE A 36 -3.20 1.37 14.01
C ILE A 36 -3.49 2.63 14.85
N SER A 37 -2.48 3.14 15.55
CA SER A 37 -2.60 4.33 16.39
C SER A 37 -2.64 5.63 15.60
N GLN A 38 -1.76 5.79 14.60
CA GLN A 38 -1.56 7.07 13.91
C GLN A 38 -2.39 7.21 12.63
N TRP A 39 -2.62 6.12 11.91
CA TRP A 39 -3.34 6.11 10.62
C TRP A 39 -4.36 4.97 10.55
N PRO A 40 -5.29 4.88 11.53
CA PRO A 40 -6.25 3.77 11.56
C PRO A 40 -7.13 3.72 10.29
N GLU A 41 -7.43 4.86 9.71
CA GLU A 41 -8.22 4.98 8.48
C GLU A 41 -7.48 4.47 7.23
N ALA A 42 -6.15 4.43 7.27
CA ALA A 42 -5.31 3.94 6.17
C ALA A 42 -4.84 2.49 6.38
N PHE A 43 -5.37 1.80 7.36
CA PHE A 43 -5.11 0.39 7.61
C PHE A 43 -6.42 -0.40 7.41
N THR A 44 -6.58 -0.94 6.22
CA THR A 44 -7.81 -1.60 5.76
C THR A 44 -7.56 -3.10 5.54
N VAL A 45 -8.53 -3.92 5.90
CA VAL A 45 -8.52 -5.37 5.66
C VAL A 45 -9.71 -5.76 4.80
N ALA A 46 -9.48 -6.71 3.89
CA ALA A 46 -10.53 -7.37 3.13
C ALA A 46 -10.89 -8.70 3.82
N GLU A 47 -12.16 -8.86 4.15
CA GLU A 47 -12.70 -10.03 4.87
C GLU A 47 -13.68 -10.79 4.00
N ALA A 48 -13.54 -12.11 3.98
CA ALA A 48 -14.45 -13.03 3.33
C ALA A 48 -15.71 -13.27 4.20
N PRO A 49 -16.82 -13.79 3.63
CA PRO A 49 -18.06 -14.07 4.37
C PRO A 49 -17.87 -15.01 5.57
N ASP A 50 -16.90 -15.89 5.54
CA ASP A 50 -16.58 -16.83 6.63
C ASP A 50 -15.69 -16.21 7.74
N GLY A 51 -15.33 -14.92 7.60
CA GLY A 51 -14.43 -14.22 8.52
C GLY A 51 -12.95 -14.39 8.24
N SER A 52 -12.57 -15.11 7.20
CA SER A 52 -11.17 -15.25 6.78
C SER A 52 -10.65 -13.92 6.23
N LEU A 53 -9.40 -13.57 6.54
CA LEU A 53 -8.78 -12.38 5.98
C LEU A 53 -8.20 -12.70 4.60
N MET A 54 -8.60 -11.91 3.62
CA MET A 54 -8.23 -12.09 2.20
C MET A 54 -7.01 -11.27 1.81
N GLY A 55 -6.83 -10.12 2.43
CA GLY A 55 -5.75 -9.19 2.14
C GLY A 55 -5.83 -7.96 3.02
N TYR A 56 -4.80 -7.13 2.98
CA TYR A 56 -4.78 -5.86 3.70
C TYR A 56 -4.00 -4.78 2.95
N MET A 57 -4.32 -3.54 3.28
CA MET A 57 -3.60 -2.33 2.91
C MET A 57 -3.12 -1.66 4.18
N LEU A 58 -1.84 -1.36 4.24
CA LEU A 58 -1.21 -0.58 5.29
C LEU A 58 -0.63 0.69 4.66
N GLY A 59 -1.23 1.82 4.97
CA GLY A 59 -0.83 3.10 4.41
C GLY A 59 -0.66 4.18 5.47
N LYS A 60 -0.15 5.32 5.05
CA LYS A 60 0.01 6.53 5.85
C LYS A 60 0.00 7.77 4.98
N ALA A 61 0.00 8.94 5.60
CA ALA A 61 0.31 10.21 4.95
C ALA A 61 1.58 10.81 5.55
N GLU A 62 2.45 11.36 4.72
CA GLU A 62 3.72 11.96 5.13
C GLU A 62 4.19 13.05 4.16
N GLY A 63 5.24 13.77 4.55
CA GLY A 63 5.81 14.87 3.78
C GLY A 63 5.32 16.23 4.24
N MET A 64 5.70 17.28 3.51
CA MET A 64 5.29 18.67 3.77
C MET A 64 5.11 19.42 2.46
N GLY A 65 4.16 20.36 2.42
CA GLY A 65 3.90 21.19 1.25
C GLY A 65 3.57 20.35 0.00
N LYS A 66 4.28 20.62 -1.09
CA LYS A 66 4.11 19.88 -2.36
C LYS A 66 4.52 18.41 -2.28
N LEU A 67 5.26 18.00 -1.24
CA LEU A 67 5.66 16.62 -0.99
C LEU A 67 4.71 15.89 -0.06
N TRP A 68 3.59 16.49 0.33
CA TRP A 68 2.56 15.86 1.14
C TRP A 68 1.85 14.79 0.31
N HIS A 69 1.97 13.54 0.72
CA HIS A 69 1.54 12.39 -0.08
C HIS A 69 1.03 11.25 0.78
N GLY A 70 0.20 10.41 0.16
CA GLY A 70 -0.13 9.09 0.68
C GLY A 70 1.01 8.10 0.39
N HIS A 71 1.28 7.21 1.31
CA HIS A 71 2.32 6.19 1.18
C HIS A 71 1.75 4.80 1.42
N VAL A 72 1.99 3.89 0.47
CA VAL A 72 1.68 2.46 0.61
C VAL A 72 2.85 1.78 1.30
N SER A 73 2.69 1.45 2.58
CA SER A 73 3.71 0.70 3.33
C SER A 73 3.65 -0.78 3.04
N ALA A 74 2.45 -1.34 2.87
CA ALA A 74 2.24 -2.71 2.44
C ALA A 74 0.86 -2.87 1.80
N VAL A 75 0.79 -3.62 0.73
CA VAL A 75 -0.46 -4.17 0.18
C VAL A 75 -0.23 -5.65 -0.11
N THR A 76 -1.05 -6.49 0.45
CA THR A 76 -0.85 -7.93 0.36
C THR A 76 -2.19 -8.64 0.24
N VAL A 77 -2.25 -9.60 -0.68
CA VAL A 77 -3.41 -10.48 -0.89
C VAL A 77 -2.96 -11.92 -0.66
N ALA A 78 -3.72 -12.65 0.17
CA ALA A 78 -3.45 -14.05 0.43
C ALA A 78 -3.43 -14.85 -0.88
N PRO A 79 -2.52 -15.83 -1.03
CA PRO A 79 -2.38 -16.58 -2.28
C PRO A 79 -3.68 -17.16 -2.82
N THR A 80 -4.55 -17.66 -1.92
CA THR A 80 -5.85 -18.25 -2.27
C THR A 80 -6.88 -17.26 -2.80
N TYR A 81 -6.69 -15.96 -2.57
CA TYR A 81 -7.62 -14.88 -2.95
C TYR A 81 -7.07 -13.96 -4.04
N ARG A 82 -5.98 -14.35 -4.70
CA ARG A 82 -5.40 -13.59 -5.81
C ARG A 82 -6.28 -13.66 -7.06
N ARG A 83 -6.07 -12.72 -7.99
CA ARG A 83 -6.80 -12.57 -9.26
C ARG A 83 -8.29 -12.27 -9.11
N LEU A 84 -8.73 -11.76 -7.96
CA LEU A 84 -10.08 -11.30 -7.69
C LEU A 84 -10.20 -9.75 -7.74
N GLY A 85 -9.13 -9.06 -8.12
CA GLY A 85 -9.10 -7.59 -8.15
C GLY A 85 -8.95 -6.93 -6.78
N LEU A 86 -8.63 -7.68 -5.72
CA LEU A 86 -8.53 -7.14 -4.35
C LEU A 86 -7.41 -6.11 -4.19
N ALA A 87 -6.25 -6.35 -4.79
CA ALA A 87 -5.14 -5.39 -4.73
C ALA A 87 -5.55 -4.06 -5.34
N ARG A 88 -6.24 -4.06 -6.48
CA ARG A 88 -6.78 -2.85 -7.12
C ARG A 88 -7.74 -2.14 -6.17
N THR A 89 -8.70 -2.85 -5.60
CA THR A 89 -9.71 -2.28 -4.70
C THR A 89 -9.05 -1.64 -3.46
N LEU A 90 -8.07 -2.33 -2.86
CA LEU A 90 -7.34 -1.80 -1.71
C LEU A 90 -6.50 -0.56 -2.06
N MET A 91 -5.87 -0.55 -3.23
CA MET A 91 -5.10 0.60 -3.71
C MET A 91 -5.99 1.80 -4.02
N GLU A 92 -7.13 1.57 -4.68
CA GLU A 92 -8.12 2.62 -4.97
C GLU A 92 -8.71 3.22 -3.69
N ASP A 93 -8.92 2.41 -2.65
CA ASP A 93 -9.36 2.87 -1.33
C ASP A 93 -8.35 3.86 -0.71
N LEU A 94 -7.05 3.54 -0.75
CA LEU A 94 -6.01 4.46 -0.28
C LEU A 94 -5.88 5.71 -1.16
N ASP A 95 -5.97 5.57 -2.48
CA ASP A 95 -5.95 6.72 -3.41
C ASP A 95 -7.08 7.69 -3.08
N LYS A 96 -8.28 7.15 -2.85
CA LYS A 96 -9.46 7.93 -2.47
C LYS A 96 -9.29 8.61 -1.10
N LEU A 97 -8.82 7.87 -0.10
CA LEU A 97 -8.52 8.42 1.23
C LEU A 97 -7.48 9.54 1.14
N SER A 98 -6.42 9.33 0.35
CA SER A 98 -5.36 10.30 0.16
C SER A 98 -5.86 11.57 -0.52
N THR A 99 -6.81 11.46 -1.43
CA THR A 99 -7.44 12.60 -2.11
C THR A 99 -8.42 13.31 -1.18
N ASP A 100 -9.38 12.60 -0.62
CA ASP A 100 -10.57 13.17 0.02
C ASP A 100 -10.30 13.62 1.47
N VAL A 101 -9.44 12.91 2.18
CA VAL A 101 -9.17 13.14 3.60
C VAL A 101 -7.82 13.80 3.82
N TYR A 102 -6.76 13.27 3.24
CA TYR A 102 -5.42 13.82 3.43
C TYR A 102 -5.13 15.03 2.53
N ASN A 103 -5.92 15.23 1.48
CA ASN A 103 -5.67 16.27 0.47
C ASN A 103 -4.24 16.21 -0.05
N ALA A 104 -3.78 15.00 -0.33
CA ALA A 104 -2.43 14.71 -0.76
C ALA A 104 -2.24 15.01 -2.26
N HIS A 105 -1.00 15.26 -2.67
CA HIS A 105 -0.67 15.57 -4.05
C HIS A 105 -0.47 14.31 -4.90
N PHE A 106 0.03 13.25 -4.30
CA PHE A 106 0.29 11.98 -4.96
C PHE A 106 0.27 10.83 -3.94
N VAL A 107 0.33 9.61 -4.43
CA VAL A 107 0.58 8.41 -3.64
C VAL A 107 1.86 7.77 -4.13
N ASP A 108 2.72 7.29 -3.24
CA ASP A 108 3.91 6.55 -3.58
C ASP A 108 3.98 5.18 -2.92
N LEU A 109 4.87 4.35 -3.46
CA LEU A 109 5.22 3.05 -2.91
C LEU A 109 6.64 2.67 -3.33
N PHE A 110 7.26 1.77 -2.57
CA PHE A 110 8.51 1.14 -2.95
C PHE A 110 8.29 -0.33 -3.29
N VAL A 111 8.90 -0.78 -4.37
CA VAL A 111 8.81 -2.17 -4.82
C VAL A 111 10.19 -2.66 -5.25
N ARG A 112 10.53 -3.92 -4.93
CA ARG A 112 11.80 -4.52 -5.35
C ARG A 112 11.98 -4.40 -6.86
N ALA A 113 13.16 -3.99 -7.30
CA ALA A 113 13.46 -3.81 -8.72
C ALA A 113 13.28 -5.11 -9.53
N SER A 114 13.49 -6.26 -8.91
CA SER A 114 13.28 -7.59 -9.51
C SER A 114 11.83 -8.04 -9.58
N ASN A 115 10.92 -7.39 -8.83
CA ASN A 115 9.52 -7.82 -8.77
C ASN A 115 8.72 -7.28 -9.95
N GLY A 116 9.00 -7.81 -11.16
CA GLY A 116 8.36 -7.38 -12.39
C GLY A 116 6.84 -7.57 -12.39
N LEU A 117 6.34 -8.60 -11.70
CA LEU A 117 4.91 -8.86 -11.59
C LEU A 117 4.19 -7.74 -10.82
N ALA A 118 4.72 -7.36 -9.67
CA ALA A 118 4.17 -6.27 -8.87
C ALA A 118 4.30 -4.91 -9.60
N ILE A 119 5.44 -4.65 -10.22
CA ILE A 119 5.67 -3.42 -11.00
C ILE A 119 4.60 -3.30 -12.10
N GLY A 120 4.39 -4.33 -12.90
CA GLY A 120 3.38 -4.34 -13.94
C GLY A 120 1.95 -4.14 -13.39
N MET A 121 1.66 -4.72 -12.23
CA MET A 121 0.39 -4.51 -11.53
C MET A 121 0.20 -3.04 -11.15
N TYR A 122 1.20 -2.42 -10.51
CA TYR A 122 1.12 -1.00 -10.12
C TYR A 122 1.04 -0.07 -11.34
N GLU A 123 1.76 -0.37 -12.41
CA GLU A 123 1.62 0.37 -13.68
C GLU A 123 0.19 0.30 -14.22
N SER A 124 -0.46 -0.86 -14.11
CA SER A 124 -1.88 -1.02 -14.50
C SER A 124 -2.84 -0.22 -13.62
N PHE A 125 -2.43 0.18 -12.42
CA PHE A 125 -3.20 1.05 -11.51
C PHE A 125 -2.91 2.55 -11.72
N GLY A 126 -2.03 2.88 -12.66
CA GLY A 126 -1.68 4.26 -12.99
C GLY A 126 -0.44 4.81 -12.29
N TYR A 127 0.33 3.95 -11.62
CA TYR A 127 1.62 4.33 -11.03
C TYR A 127 2.70 4.32 -12.10
N VAL A 128 3.69 5.20 -11.94
CA VAL A 128 4.86 5.29 -12.81
C VAL A 128 6.15 5.15 -12.00
N LYS A 129 7.19 4.62 -12.61
CA LYS A 129 8.53 4.60 -12.02
C LYS A 129 9.05 6.03 -11.96
N TYR A 130 9.18 6.56 -10.76
CA TYR A 130 9.65 7.93 -10.55
C TYR A 130 11.17 8.00 -10.39
N ARG A 131 11.73 7.13 -9.54
CA ARG A 131 13.19 7.02 -9.33
C ARG A 131 13.59 5.64 -8.84
N ARG A 132 14.84 5.27 -9.07
CA ARG A 132 15.45 4.07 -8.52
C ARG A 132 16.18 4.42 -7.22
N VAL A 133 15.92 3.67 -6.16
CA VAL A 133 16.57 3.82 -4.86
C VAL A 133 17.54 2.66 -4.68
N LEU A 134 18.82 2.97 -4.71
CA LEU A 134 19.89 1.96 -4.65
C LEU A 134 20.00 1.39 -3.22
N GLY A 135 20.09 0.07 -3.13
CA GLY A 135 20.31 -0.63 -1.86
C GLY A 135 19.18 -0.41 -0.83
N TYR A 136 17.97 -0.16 -1.27
CA TYR A 136 16.84 0.13 -0.38
C TYR A 136 16.52 -1.05 0.55
N TYR A 137 16.47 -2.26 -0.01
CA TYR A 137 16.29 -3.49 0.77
C TYR A 137 17.65 -3.97 1.26
N SER A 138 17.77 -4.14 2.59
CA SER A 138 18.99 -4.60 3.26
C SER A 138 18.80 -6.00 3.84
N GLY A 139 19.90 -6.63 4.27
CA GLY A 139 19.90 -7.99 4.81
C GLY A 139 20.65 -8.95 3.89
N ASP A 140 20.23 -10.20 3.83
CA ASP A 140 20.89 -11.23 3.03
C ASP A 140 20.75 -10.99 1.52
N ASP A 141 19.63 -10.38 1.11
CA ASP A 141 19.35 -10.03 -0.28
C ASP A 141 19.25 -8.50 -0.45
N VAL A 142 20.42 -7.85 -0.56
CA VAL A 142 20.47 -6.42 -0.86
C VAL A 142 19.98 -6.17 -2.27
N GLU A 143 18.97 -5.31 -2.41
CA GLU A 143 18.33 -5.02 -3.69
C GLU A 143 17.87 -3.57 -3.76
N ASP A 144 17.86 -3.04 -4.98
CA ASP A 144 17.30 -1.73 -5.28
C ASP A 144 15.77 -1.77 -5.27
N ALA A 145 15.17 -0.62 -5.03
CA ALA A 145 13.73 -0.41 -5.17
C ALA A 145 13.41 0.58 -6.28
N TRP A 146 12.22 0.44 -6.86
CA TRP A 146 11.56 1.52 -7.58
C TRP A 146 10.64 2.26 -6.62
N ASP A 147 10.83 3.57 -6.51
CA ASP A 147 9.86 4.52 -6.00
C ASP A 147 8.86 4.76 -7.13
N MET A 148 7.65 4.23 -6.97
CA MET A 148 6.59 4.40 -7.94
C MET A 148 5.56 5.38 -7.40
N ARG A 149 5.05 6.26 -8.27
CA ARG A 149 4.13 7.33 -7.88
C ARG A 149 2.94 7.43 -8.80
N LYS A 150 1.81 7.86 -8.23
CA LYS A 150 0.59 8.21 -8.94
C LYS A 150 0.14 9.60 -8.50
N ALA A 151 0.05 10.54 -9.44
CA ALA A 151 -0.49 11.88 -9.18
C ALA A 151 -1.98 11.78 -8.84
N LEU A 152 -2.43 12.54 -7.83
CA LEU A 152 -3.83 12.64 -7.45
C LEU A 152 -4.45 13.91 -8.03
N PRO A 153 -5.75 13.89 -8.36
CA PRO A 153 -6.46 15.09 -8.81
C PRO A 153 -6.58 16.06 -7.62
N TRP A 154 -5.75 17.09 -7.63
CA TRP A 154 -5.83 18.15 -6.63
C TRP A 154 -6.83 19.22 -7.07
N ILE A 155 -7.83 19.51 -6.25
CA ILE A 155 -8.98 20.36 -6.60
C ILE A 155 -8.58 21.79 -6.96
N ASN A 156 -7.39 22.25 -6.59
CA ASN A 156 -6.96 23.65 -6.73
C ASN A 156 -5.72 23.89 -7.62
N SER A 157 -5.27 22.90 -8.39
CA SER A 157 -4.11 23.10 -9.28
C SER A 157 -4.35 22.52 -10.67
N PRO A 158 -4.57 23.36 -11.68
CA PRO A 158 -4.49 22.89 -13.07
C PRO A 158 -3.04 22.48 -13.37
N GLY A 159 -2.82 21.20 -13.66
CA GLY A 159 -1.55 20.70 -14.18
C GLY A 159 -0.48 20.37 -13.15
N PHE A 160 -0.83 19.76 -12.01
CA PHE A 160 0.17 19.22 -11.10
C PHE A 160 0.98 18.11 -11.80
N VAL A 161 2.28 18.36 -11.94
CA VAL A 161 3.26 17.36 -12.41
C VAL A 161 3.98 16.82 -11.17
N LEU A 162 4.19 15.51 -11.12
CA LEU A 162 4.96 14.89 -10.03
C LEU A 162 6.31 15.57 -9.88
N PRO A 163 6.69 15.94 -8.66
CA PRO A 163 7.96 16.59 -8.39
C PRO A 163 9.15 15.71 -8.69
#